data_288a6a8722b50c2716044c4ab2618e55
#
_entry.id   288a6a8722b50c2716044c4ab2618e55
#
_cell.length_a   1.000
_cell.length_b   1.000
_cell.length_c   1.000
_cell.angle_alpha   90.00
_cell.angle_beta   90.00
_cell.angle_gamma   90.00
#
_symmetry.space_group_name_H-M   'P 1'
#
loop_
_entity.id
_entity.type
_entity.pdbx_description
1 polymer ?
#
loop_
_entity_poly.entity_id
_entity_poly.type
_entity_poly.pdbx_seq_one_letter_code
_entity_poly.pdbx_strand_id
1 'polypeptide(L)'
;MKIAIIGAGISGLMSALELVEQGCSVIIFDQQHAGQAASWAGGGILSPMYPWRYPHAVNQLAQHGKPLYLEWNERLKPISGIDFEIHETGLLIFDEADFETGLNYAQQFQQPMQHAEYLQAEQLAQVNPLIHPQFRHAMYFPQIANVRNPRLLQSMIGYLKQHPKVEFIEHCPIEQFNIVNGKVQSIRSQNKQIYFADQFVITTGAWSKHWSEQLDLDIPVQPVQGQMVLFKTPENWLPTMCMNKVMYLIPRLDGHVVCGSSMANCGFDTTPTAATQQTILKACFEMVPELAAFPIVKQWAGLRPSSPTGVPYIGKMPELDNLWANFGHFRNGLCMGPASARLLRQLILKQPTLLDPTAFCPTRL
;
A
#
# COMPACT_ATOMS: atom_id res chain seq x y z
N MET A 1 5.47 15.31 -22.90
CA MET A 1 4.10 14.83 -22.61
C MET A 1 3.72 15.29 -21.21
N LYS A 2 2.53 15.87 -21.05
CA LYS A 2 1.99 16.35 -19.78
C LYS A 2 0.96 15.35 -19.26
N ILE A 3 1.05 14.95 -18.01
CA ILE A 3 0.21 13.92 -17.40
C ILE A 3 -0.46 14.49 -16.14
N ALA A 4 -1.78 14.35 -16.05
CA ALA A 4 -2.57 14.71 -14.88
C ALA A 4 -2.85 13.45 -14.05
N ILE A 5 -2.43 13.42 -12.78
CA ILE A 5 -2.65 12.32 -11.84
C ILE A 5 -3.67 12.77 -10.80
N ILE A 6 -4.79 12.03 -10.66
CA ILE A 6 -5.88 12.35 -9.75
C ILE A 6 -5.79 11.40 -8.55
N GLY A 7 -5.34 11.92 -7.42
CA GLY A 7 -5.04 11.21 -6.18
C GLY A 7 -3.54 11.14 -5.89
N ALA A 8 -3.12 11.68 -4.74
CA ALA A 8 -1.74 11.71 -4.26
C ALA A 8 -1.47 10.69 -3.14
N GLY A 9 -2.09 9.52 -3.20
CA GLY A 9 -1.72 8.34 -2.40
C GLY A 9 -0.47 7.65 -2.97
N ILE A 10 -0.12 6.47 -2.42
CA ILE A 10 1.06 5.72 -2.87
C ILE A 10 1.04 5.43 -4.38
N SER A 11 -0.12 5.05 -4.95
CA SER A 11 -0.25 4.77 -6.38
C SER A 11 0.01 6.01 -7.23
N GLY A 12 -0.52 7.18 -6.82
CA GLY A 12 -0.30 8.44 -7.54
C GLY A 12 1.14 8.94 -7.42
N LEU A 13 1.69 8.96 -6.22
CA LEU A 13 3.06 9.43 -5.97
C LEU A 13 4.10 8.55 -6.67
N MET A 14 3.97 7.21 -6.60
CA MET A 14 4.86 6.30 -7.31
C MET A 14 4.71 6.43 -8.83
N SER A 15 3.48 6.60 -9.35
CA SER A 15 3.26 6.85 -10.77
C SER A 15 3.89 8.16 -11.23
N ALA A 16 3.82 9.21 -10.41
CA ALA A 16 4.47 10.48 -10.69
C ALA A 16 5.99 10.33 -10.75
N LEU A 17 6.61 9.64 -9.78
CA LEU A 17 8.05 9.35 -9.77
C LEU A 17 8.47 8.60 -11.04
N GLU A 18 7.80 7.50 -11.36
CA GLU A 18 8.12 6.69 -12.54
C GLU A 18 7.99 7.49 -13.85
N LEU A 19 7.02 8.39 -13.97
CA LEU A 19 6.77 9.18 -15.17
C LEU A 19 7.71 10.38 -15.30
N VAL A 20 7.97 11.09 -14.22
CA VAL A 20 8.84 12.28 -14.27
C VAL A 20 10.30 11.92 -14.57
N GLU A 21 10.76 10.77 -14.10
CA GLU A 21 12.08 10.22 -14.41
C GLU A 21 12.25 9.83 -15.90
N GLN A 22 11.13 9.63 -16.60
CA GLN A 22 11.11 9.44 -18.05
C GLN A 22 10.89 10.75 -18.82
N GLY A 23 11.05 11.88 -18.15
CA GLY A 23 10.99 13.22 -18.75
C GLY A 23 9.59 13.79 -18.96
N CYS A 24 8.52 13.13 -18.48
CA CYS A 24 7.17 13.68 -18.51
C CYS A 24 7.02 14.87 -17.56
N SER A 25 6.12 15.80 -17.88
CA SER A 25 5.64 16.80 -16.91
C SER A 25 4.40 16.26 -16.23
N VAL A 26 4.31 16.39 -14.91
CA VAL A 26 3.23 15.79 -14.10
C VAL A 26 2.54 16.85 -13.26
N ILE A 27 1.19 16.87 -13.30
CA ILE A 27 0.38 17.60 -12.33
C ILE A 27 -0.32 16.57 -11.46
N ILE A 28 -0.20 16.72 -10.13
CA ILE A 28 -0.79 15.82 -9.14
C ILE A 28 -1.89 16.57 -8.40
N PHE A 29 -3.11 16.04 -8.47
CA PHE A 29 -4.27 16.57 -7.76
C PHE A 29 -4.59 15.70 -6.56
N ASP A 30 -4.95 16.32 -5.43
CA ASP A 30 -5.57 15.61 -4.31
C ASP A 30 -6.66 16.49 -3.69
N GLN A 31 -7.72 15.83 -3.21
CA GLN A 31 -8.81 16.52 -2.49
C GLN A 31 -8.39 17.00 -1.10
N GLN A 32 -7.29 16.44 -0.57
CA GLN A 32 -6.71 16.77 0.73
C GLN A 32 -5.22 17.09 0.56
N HIS A 33 -4.44 17.00 1.64
CA HIS A 33 -2.99 16.97 1.55
C HIS A 33 -2.50 15.63 0.97
N ALA A 34 -1.46 15.70 0.15
CA ALA A 34 -0.84 14.53 -0.45
C ALA A 34 -0.39 13.51 0.61
N GLY A 35 -0.66 12.24 0.34
CA GLY A 35 -0.19 11.13 1.17
C GLY A 35 -0.95 10.89 2.48
N GLN A 36 -2.00 11.63 2.82
CA GLN A 36 -2.66 11.54 4.14
C GLN A 36 -3.84 10.56 4.23
N ALA A 37 -4.12 9.78 3.18
CA ALA A 37 -5.22 8.80 3.19
C ALA A 37 -4.74 7.39 3.56
N ALA A 38 -5.26 6.35 2.89
CA ALA A 38 -5.00 4.94 3.16
C ALA A 38 -3.50 4.58 3.21
N SER A 39 -2.68 5.22 2.39
CA SER A 39 -1.25 4.96 2.28
C SER A 39 -0.50 5.31 3.57
N TRP A 40 -0.87 6.40 4.21
CA TRP A 40 -0.32 6.81 5.51
C TRP A 40 -0.78 5.88 6.63
N ALA A 41 -2.05 5.45 6.57
CA ALA A 41 -2.70 4.70 7.64
C ALA A 41 -2.28 3.22 7.71
N GLY A 42 -1.66 2.68 6.67
CA GLY A 42 -1.31 1.26 6.58
C GLY A 42 -0.16 0.81 7.48
N GLY A 43 -0.01 -0.51 7.63
CA GLY A 43 1.06 -1.10 8.45
C GLY A 43 2.44 -1.12 7.78
N GLY A 44 2.52 -1.10 6.46
CA GLY A 44 3.79 -1.04 5.73
C GLY A 44 4.52 -2.37 5.56
N ILE A 45 3.89 -3.51 5.77
CA ILE A 45 4.47 -4.83 5.49
C ILE A 45 4.69 -4.95 3.98
N LEU A 46 5.90 -5.32 3.56
CA LEU A 46 6.29 -5.44 2.15
C LEU A 46 6.07 -6.86 1.60
N SER A 47 4.95 -7.43 1.98
CA SER A 47 4.43 -8.71 1.48
C SER A 47 2.90 -8.72 1.61
N PRO A 48 2.15 -9.41 0.74
CA PRO A 48 0.79 -9.77 1.04
C PRO A 48 0.75 -10.61 2.32
N MET A 49 -0.21 -10.32 3.20
CA MET A 49 -0.46 -11.18 4.36
C MET A 49 -1.14 -12.47 3.88
N TYR A 50 -0.56 -13.62 4.17
CA TYR A 50 -1.02 -14.91 3.63
C TYR A 50 -1.07 -14.93 2.09
N PRO A 51 0.07 -14.81 1.39
CA PRO A 51 0.11 -14.67 -0.09
C PRO A 51 -0.54 -15.85 -0.82
N TRP A 52 -0.56 -17.03 -0.22
CA TRP A 52 -1.27 -18.22 -0.75
C TRP A 52 -2.79 -18.09 -0.80
N ARG A 53 -3.36 -17.06 -0.17
CA ARG A 53 -4.81 -16.76 -0.19
C ARG A 53 -5.19 -15.74 -1.26
N TYR A 54 -4.21 -15.18 -1.98
CA TYR A 54 -4.44 -14.19 -3.02
C TYR A 54 -4.27 -14.78 -4.43
N PRO A 55 -4.95 -14.21 -5.44
CA PRO A 55 -4.67 -14.52 -6.83
C PRO A 55 -3.18 -14.32 -7.16
N HIS A 56 -2.65 -15.14 -8.07
CA HIS A 56 -1.25 -15.08 -8.50
C HIS A 56 -0.81 -13.67 -8.93
N ALA A 57 -1.69 -12.93 -9.62
CA ALA A 57 -1.44 -11.55 -10.06
C ALA A 57 -1.05 -10.60 -8.92
N VAL A 58 -1.65 -10.73 -7.72
CA VAL A 58 -1.27 -9.92 -6.54
C VAL A 58 0.18 -10.19 -6.15
N ASN A 59 0.55 -11.47 -6.11
CA ASN A 59 1.90 -11.89 -5.73
C ASN A 59 2.95 -11.50 -6.78
N GLN A 60 2.59 -11.54 -8.08
CA GLN A 60 3.46 -11.07 -9.16
C GLN A 60 3.83 -9.59 -9.02
N LEU A 61 2.92 -8.72 -8.63
CA LEU A 61 3.25 -7.31 -8.33
C LEU A 61 4.06 -7.18 -7.03
N ALA A 62 3.62 -7.88 -5.98
CA ALA A 62 4.19 -7.73 -4.64
C ALA A 62 5.66 -8.16 -4.55
N GLN A 63 6.09 -9.16 -5.31
CA GLN A 63 7.48 -9.63 -5.33
C GLN A 63 8.47 -8.55 -5.77
N HIS A 64 8.03 -7.56 -6.55
CA HIS A 64 8.87 -6.44 -6.99
C HIS A 64 8.85 -5.25 -6.01
N GLY A 65 7.99 -5.28 -4.98
CA GLY A 65 7.79 -4.13 -4.09
C GLY A 65 9.05 -3.75 -3.32
N LYS A 66 9.61 -4.68 -2.52
CA LYS A 66 10.81 -4.43 -1.72
C LYS A 66 12.03 -4.01 -2.58
N PRO A 67 12.41 -4.71 -3.66
CA PRO A 67 13.53 -4.29 -4.52
C PRO A 67 13.35 -2.88 -5.08
N LEU A 68 12.16 -2.55 -5.55
CA LEU A 68 11.88 -1.21 -6.10
C LEU A 68 11.88 -0.12 -5.03
N TYR A 69 11.44 -0.41 -3.80
CA TYR A 69 11.57 0.55 -2.71
C TYR A 69 13.03 0.80 -2.30
N LEU A 70 13.89 -0.21 -2.33
CA LEU A 70 15.31 -0.05 -2.10
C LEU A 70 15.93 0.85 -3.18
N GLU A 71 15.66 0.58 -4.46
CA GLU A 71 16.08 1.42 -5.59
C GLU A 71 15.64 2.88 -5.40
N TRP A 72 14.37 3.12 -5.07
CA TRP A 72 13.84 4.46 -4.87
C TRP A 72 14.40 5.15 -3.61
N ASN A 73 14.60 4.42 -2.52
CA ASN A 73 15.16 4.99 -1.30
C ASN A 73 16.58 5.53 -1.51
N GLU A 74 17.42 4.77 -2.22
CA GLU A 74 18.79 5.21 -2.57
C GLU A 74 18.77 6.50 -3.41
N ARG A 75 17.81 6.63 -4.32
CA ARG A 75 17.69 7.81 -5.20
C ARG A 75 17.06 9.01 -4.51
N LEU A 76 16.06 8.82 -3.67
CA LEU A 76 15.29 9.92 -3.06
C LEU A 76 15.92 10.44 -1.76
N LYS A 77 16.53 9.56 -0.95
CA LYS A 77 17.12 9.92 0.34
C LYS A 77 18.15 11.06 0.25
N PRO A 78 19.08 11.09 -0.72
CA PRO A 78 20.05 12.20 -0.83
C PRO A 78 19.40 13.56 -1.11
N ILE A 79 18.22 13.58 -1.75
CA ILE A 79 17.52 14.80 -2.18
C ILE A 79 16.48 15.24 -1.14
N SER A 80 15.68 14.32 -0.66
CA SER A 80 14.64 14.59 0.33
C SER A 80 15.16 14.72 1.76
N GLY A 81 16.35 14.17 2.05
CA GLY A 81 16.88 14.03 3.41
C GLY A 81 16.18 12.97 4.25
N ILE A 82 15.25 12.19 3.68
CA ILE A 82 14.39 11.27 4.43
C ILE A 82 14.60 9.83 3.95
N ASP A 83 15.00 8.96 4.88
CA ASP A 83 15.06 7.51 4.67
C ASP A 83 13.67 6.89 4.79
N PHE A 84 13.33 5.93 3.93
CA PHE A 84 12.07 5.18 3.99
C PHE A 84 11.96 4.30 5.24
N GLU A 85 13.09 4.03 5.91
CA GLU A 85 13.21 3.06 7.00
C GLU A 85 12.67 1.67 6.57
N ILE A 86 13.27 1.11 5.51
CA ILE A 86 13.01 -0.27 5.12
C ILE A 86 13.72 -1.16 6.11
N HIS A 87 12.94 -1.86 6.95
CA HIS A 87 13.45 -2.66 8.06
C HIS A 87 13.09 -4.13 7.86
N GLU A 88 14.11 -4.96 7.62
CA GLU A 88 13.98 -6.41 7.45
C GLU A 88 14.00 -7.09 8.81
N THR A 89 12.83 -7.27 9.40
CA THR A 89 12.63 -7.89 10.72
C THR A 89 12.16 -9.33 10.64
N GLY A 90 11.88 -9.83 9.44
CA GLY A 90 11.13 -11.06 9.28
C GLY A 90 9.67 -10.95 9.73
N LEU A 91 8.94 -12.04 9.54
CA LEU A 91 7.52 -12.15 9.92
C LEU A 91 7.25 -13.54 10.51
N LEU A 92 6.78 -13.58 11.75
CA LEU A 92 6.24 -14.78 12.41
C LEU A 92 4.73 -14.86 12.18
N ILE A 93 4.26 -16.02 11.72
CA ILE A 93 2.82 -16.32 11.51
C ILE A 93 2.46 -17.48 12.44
N PHE A 94 1.40 -17.29 13.27
CA PHE A 94 0.99 -18.23 14.28
C PHE A 94 -0.23 -19.10 13.89
N ASP A 95 -0.73 -18.96 12.67
CA ASP A 95 -1.91 -19.70 12.22
C ASP A 95 -1.53 -21.10 11.73
N GLU A 96 -1.56 -22.08 12.65
CA GLU A 96 -1.14 -23.46 12.38
C GLU A 96 -1.86 -24.10 11.19
N ALA A 97 -3.12 -23.76 10.97
CA ALA A 97 -3.89 -24.25 9.82
C ALA A 97 -3.32 -23.83 8.44
N ASP A 98 -2.46 -22.81 8.41
CA ASP A 98 -1.84 -22.31 7.19
C ASP A 98 -0.38 -22.81 7.01
N PHE A 99 0.22 -23.49 7.98
CA PHE A 99 1.65 -23.81 7.96
C PHE A 99 2.04 -24.67 6.75
N GLU A 100 1.35 -25.76 6.49
CA GLU A 100 1.63 -26.61 5.34
C GLU A 100 1.50 -25.83 4.03
N THR A 101 0.39 -25.11 3.86
CA THR A 101 0.13 -24.32 2.65
C THR A 101 1.17 -23.22 2.45
N GLY A 102 1.52 -22.51 3.52
CA GLY A 102 2.49 -21.41 3.46
C GLY A 102 3.92 -21.87 3.20
N LEU A 103 4.35 -22.98 3.80
CA LEU A 103 5.66 -23.58 3.55
C LEU A 103 5.78 -24.10 2.11
N ASN A 104 4.74 -24.78 1.61
CA ASN A 104 4.69 -25.23 0.22
C ASN A 104 4.70 -24.05 -0.76
N TYR A 105 3.99 -22.96 -0.43
CA TYR A 105 4.00 -21.73 -1.21
C TYR A 105 5.41 -21.14 -1.30
N ALA A 106 6.13 -21.04 -0.18
CA ALA A 106 7.48 -20.50 -0.14
C ALA A 106 8.45 -21.27 -1.03
N GLN A 107 8.31 -22.60 -1.14
CA GLN A 107 9.14 -23.44 -2.02
C GLN A 107 8.89 -23.17 -3.52
N GLN A 108 7.70 -22.70 -3.88
CA GLN A 108 7.30 -22.48 -5.28
C GLN A 108 7.61 -21.06 -5.77
N PHE A 109 7.75 -20.10 -4.86
CA PHE A 109 7.94 -18.70 -5.21
C PHE A 109 9.40 -18.25 -5.07
N GLN A 110 9.83 -17.43 -6.04
CA GLN A 110 11.11 -16.73 -5.96
C GLN A 110 10.87 -15.37 -5.31
N GLN A 111 11.64 -15.04 -4.28
CA GLN A 111 11.77 -13.75 -3.56
C GLN A 111 10.52 -12.86 -3.39
N PRO A 112 10.31 -12.21 -2.25
CA PRO A 112 11.03 -12.30 -0.97
C PRO A 112 10.48 -13.39 -0.02
N MET A 113 9.53 -14.20 -0.49
CA MET A 113 8.87 -15.28 0.26
C MET A 113 9.55 -16.64 0.07
N GLN A 114 10.73 -16.67 -0.55
CA GLN A 114 11.44 -17.86 -0.97
C GLN A 114 11.94 -18.74 0.19
N HIS A 115 12.15 -18.12 1.35
CA HIS A 115 12.64 -18.81 2.52
C HIS A 115 11.61 -18.73 3.64
N ALA A 116 11.05 -19.88 3.98
CA ALA A 116 10.16 -20.04 5.13
C ALA A 116 10.66 -21.18 6.01
N GLU A 117 10.63 -20.98 7.31
CA GLU A 117 11.04 -21.92 8.32
C GLU A 117 9.86 -22.29 9.22
N TYR A 118 9.73 -23.58 9.55
CA TYR A 118 8.87 -24.01 10.64
C TYR A 118 9.67 -23.99 11.93
N LEU A 119 9.28 -23.14 12.87
CA LEU A 119 9.94 -23.00 14.15
C LEU A 119 9.15 -23.72 15.24
N GLN A 120 9.86 -24.50 16.04
CA GLN A 120 9.38 -25.03 17.32
C GLN A 120 9.65 -24.05 18.46
N ALA A 121 9.06 -24.30 19.63
CA ALA A 121 9.07 -23.37 20.76
C ALA A 121 10.45 -22.82 21.13
N GLU A 122 11.49 -23.66 21.13
CA GLU A 122 12.87 -23.25 21.49
C GLU A 122 13.45 -22.29 20.41
N GLN A 123 13.26 -22.62 19.13
CA GLN A 123 13.70 -21.77 18.00
C GLN A 123 12.93 -20.47 17.96
N LEU A 124 11.62 -20.54 18.22
CA LEU A 124 10.74 -19.36 18.28
C LEU A 124 11.21 -18.39 19.38
N ALA A 125 11.56 -18.90 20.57
CA ALA A 125 12.10 -18.10 21.66
C ALA A 125 13.46 -17.47 21.34
N GLN A 126 14.29 -18.11 20.51
CA GLN A 126 15.54 -17.52 20.03
C GLN A 126 15.30 -16.38 19.02
N VAL A 127 14.31 -16.53 18.15
CA VAL A 127 13.96 -15.52 17.14
C VAL A 127 13.25 -14.32 17.78
N ASN A 128 12.31 -14.59 18.70
CA ASN A 128 11.59 -13.55 19.43
C ASN A 128 11.21 -14.01 20.86
N PRO A 129 11.99 -13.62 21.87
CA PRO A 129 11.77 -14.06 23.26
C PRO A 129 10.51 -13.45 23.91
N LEU A 130 9.88 -12.45 23.29
CA LEU A 130 8.69 -11.76 23.81
C LEU A 130 7.38 -12.49 23.47
N ILE A 131 7.45 -13.52 22.61
CA ILE A 131 6.26 -14.27 22.20
C ILE A 131 5.72 -15.07 23.39
N HIS A 132 4.39 -14.96 23.60
CA HIS A 132 3.72 -15.70 24.67
C HIS A 132 3.96 -17.21 24.54
N PRO A 133 4.33 -17.94 25.62
CA PRO A 133 4.66 -19.37 25.57
C PRO A 133 3.53 -20.31 25.11
N GLN A 134 2.29 -19.80 25.01
CA GLN A 134 1.19 -20.57 24.41
C GLN A 134 1.42 -20.89 22.93
N PHE A 135 2.15 -20.04 22.21
CA PHE A 135 2.54 -20.28 20.82
C PHE A 135 3.74 -21.22 20.79
N ARG A 136 3.50 -22.49 20.51
CA ARG A 136 4.52 -23.55 20.51
C ARG A 136 5.20 -23.68 19.16
N HIS A 137 4.60 -23.13 18.12
CA HIS A 137 5.03 -23.22 16.73
C HIS A 137 4.77 -21.90 16.01
N ALA A 138 5.60 -21.62 15.02
CA ALA A 138 5.39 -20.52 14.09
C ALA A 138 5.94 -20.85 12.70
N MET A 139 5.35 -20.27 11.68
CA MET A 139 5.97 -20.16 10.37
C MET A 139 6.71 -18.83 10.30
N TYR A 140 7.99 -18.86 9.97
CA TYR A 140 8.87 -17.69 9.95
C TYR A 140 9.38 -17.39 8.54
N PHE A 141 9.21 -16.16 8.12
CA PHE A 141 9.72 -15.61 6.87
C PHE A 141 10.79 -14.55 7.18
N PRO A 142 12.09 -14.91 7.25
CA PRO A 142 13.15 -14.01 7.72
C PRO A 142 13.38 -12.79 6.81
N GLN A 143 13.07 -12.87 5.52
CA GLN A 143 13.37 -11.83 4.54
C GLN A 143 12.26 -10.79 4.37
N ILE A 144 11.11 -10.94 5.04
CA ILE A 144 10.04 -9.95 4.95
C ILE A 144 10.45 -8.69 5.71
N ALA A 145 10.31 -7.57 5.01
CA ALA A 145 10.57 -6.25 5.55
C ALA A 145 9.28 -5.47 5.80
N ASN A 146 9.40 -4.41 6.56
CA ASN A 146 8.41 -3.35 6.61
C ASN A 146 9.02 -2.01 6.21
N VAL A 147 8.18 -1.07 5.80
CA VAL A 147 8.56 0.32 5.48
C VAL A 147 7.77 1.26 6.38
N ARG A 148 8.36 2.39 6.76
CA ARG A 148 7.65 3.40 7.56
C ARG A 148 6.85 4.32 6.65
N ASN A 149 5.55 4.06 6.53
CA ASN A 149 4.65 4.75 5.59
C ASN A 149 4.74 6.29 5.63
N PRO A 150 4.69 6.96 6.79
CA PRO A 150 4.81 8.43 6.81
C PRO A 150 6.12 8.94 6.22
N ARG A 151 7.25 8.28 6.50
CA ARG A 151 8.57 8.68 5.97
C ARG A 151 8.69 8.41 4.47
N LEU A 152 8.21 7.24 4.03
CA LEU A 152 8.12 6.90 2.61
C LEU A 152 7.38 7.99 1.83
N LEU A 153 6.18 8.37 2.28
CA LEU A 153 5.36 9.39 1.63
C LEU A 153 5.99 10.77 1.68
N GLN A 154 6.55 11.16 2.83
CA GLN A 154 7.25 12.44 2.99
C GLN A 154 8.47 12.55 2.06
N SER A 155 9.25 11.49 1.92
CA SER A 155 10.41 11.45 1.04
C SER A 155 10.01 11.62 -0.43
N MET A 156 8.97 10.87 -0.88
CA MET A 156 8.46 11.01 -2.24
C MET A 156 7.89 12.41 -2.53
N ILE A 157 7.08 12.94 -1.61
CA ILE A 157 6.49 14.28 -1.75
C ILE A 157 7.60 15.34 -1.75
N GLY A 158 8.58 15.20 -0.85
CA GLY A 158 9.72 16.12 -0.76
C GLY A 158 10.54 16.17 -2.05
N TYR A 159 10.80 15.02 -2.66
CA TYR A 159 11.47 14.93 -3.96
C TYR A 159 10.61 15.55 -5.08
N LEU A 160 9.36 15.13 -5.20
CA LEU A 160 8.47 15.57 -6.27
C LEU A 160 8.19 17.08 -6.21
N LYS A 161 8.05 17.67 -5.02
CA LYS A 161 7.85 19.12 -4.85
C LYS A 161 9.07 19.95 -5.27
N GLN A 162 10.26 19.38 -5.26
CA GLN A 162 11.49 20.04 -5.73
C GLN A 162 11.73 19.82 -7.22
N HIS A 163 11.03 18.88 -7.86
CA HIS A 163 11.29 18.53 -9.24
C HIS A 163 10.65 19.54 -10.22
N PRO A 164 11.40 20.16 -11.17
CA PRO A 164 10.93 21.29 -12.00
C PRO A 164 9.79 20.93 -12.97
N LYS A 165 9.53 19.65 -13.22
CA LYS A 165 8.44 19.16 -14.08
C LYS A 165 7.22 18.67 -13.31
N VAL A 166 7.16 18.91 -12.00
CA VAL A 166 6.04 18.47 -11.15
C VAL A 166 5.33 19.65 -10.53
N GLU A 167 4.02 19.63 -10.60
CA GLU A 167 3.13 20.55 -9.93
C GLU A 167 2.18 19.79 -9.01
N PHE A 168 2.04 20.25 -7.75
CA PHE A 168 1.04 19.74 -6.80
C PHE A 168 -0.10 20.73 -6.67
N ILE A 169 -1.34 20.23 -6.79
CA ILE A 169 -2.56 20.99 -6.54
C ILE A 169 -3.35 20.24 -5.47
N GLU A 170 -3.02 20.53 -4.22
CA GLU A 170 -3.69 19.99 -3.04
C GLU A 170 -5.01 20.74 -2.75
N HIS A 171 -5.92 20.13 -1.97
CA HIS A 171 -7.26 20.66 -1.68
C HIS A 171 -8.08 20.97 -2.93
N CYS A 172 -7.88 20.16 -3.97
CA CYS A 172 -8.49 20.35 -5.28
C CYS A 172 -9.23 19.08 -5.72
N PRO A 173 -10.44 18.83 -5.21
CA PRO A 173 -11.27 17.73 -5.68
C PRO A 173 -11.58 17.90 -7.16
N ILE A 174 -11.24 16.90 -7.96
CA ILE A 174 -11.66 16.82 -9.36
C ILE A 174 -13.07 16.22 -9.39
N GLU A 175 -13.99 16.90 -10.10
CA GLU A 175 -15.39 16.51 -10.17
C GLU A 175 -15.79 15.91 -11.53
N GLN A 176 -15.10 16.32 -12.59
CA GLN A 176 -15.57 16.00 -13.94
C GLN A 176 -14.45 15.80 -14.94
N PHE A 177 -14.62 14.78 -15.78
CA PHE A 177 -13.93 14.62 -17.05
C PHE A 177 -14.75 15.25 -18.19
N ASN A 178 -14.15 16.10 -19.01
CA ASN A 178 -14.73 16.54 -20.26
C ASN A 178 -14.27 15.56 -21.36
N ILE A 179 -15.16 14.67 -21.78
CA ILE A 179 -14.87 13.61 -22.73
C ILE A 179 -15.52 13.95 -24.07
N VAL A 180 -14.75 13.91 -25.15
CA VAL A 180 -15.21 14.12 -26.52
C VAL A 180 -14.59 13.05 -27.42
N ASN A 181 -15.43 12.31 -28.13
CA ASN A 181 -15.01 11.27 -29.08
C ASN A 181 -13.99 10.27 -28.48
N GLY A 182 -14.28 9.70 -27.32
CA GLY A 182 -13.43 8.71 -26.64
C GLY A 182 -12.12 9.27 -26.06
N LYS A 183 -12.01 10.59 -25.91
CA LYS A 183 -10.81 11.23 -25.38
C LYS A 183 -11.16 12.27 -24.31
N VAL A 184 -10.47 12.23 -23.19
CA VAL A 184 -10.51 13.28 -22.17
C VAL A 184 -9.80 14.52 -22.71
N GLN A 185 -10.53 15.63 -22.87
CA GLN A 185 -10.00 16.92 -23.33
C GLN A 185 -9.45 17.73 -22.13
N SER A 186 -10.15 17.66 -21.01
CA SER A 186 -9.79 18.39 -19.78
C SER A 186 -10.46 17.76 -18.56
N ILE A 187 -10.00 18.13 -17.38
CA ILE A 187 -10.66 17.86 -16.10
C ILE A 187 -11.09 19.16 -15.45
N ARG A 188 -12.18 19.11 -14.67
CA ARG A 188 -12.71 20.25 -13.94
C ARG A 188 -12.72 19.96 -12.46
N SER A 189 -12.18 20.89 -11.67
CA SER A 189 -12.23 20.85 -10.22
C SER A 189 -13.57 21.36 -9.67
N GLN A 190 -13.81 21.09 -8.38
CA GLN A 190 -14.95 21.62 -7.64
C GLN A 190 -15.04 23.15 -7.70
N ASN A 191 -13.90 23.83 -7.71
CA ASN A 191 -13.80 25.28 -7.86
C ASN A 191 -14.01 25.79 -9.29
N LYS A 192 -14.48 24.91 -10.21
CA LYS A 192 -14.73 25.18 -11.62
C LYS A 192 -13.48 25.54 -12.45
N GLN A 193 -12.29 25.34 -11.92
CA GLN A 193 -11.05 25.48 -12.68
C GLN A 193 -10.91 24.29 -13.63
N ILE A 194 -10.39 24.57 -14.83
CA ILE A 194 -10.21 23.59 -15.91
C ILE A 194 -8.72 23.37 -16.11
N TYR A 195 -8.32 22.09 -16.18
CA TYR A 195 -6.95 21.69 -16.39
C TYR A 195 -6.82 20.79 -17.60
N PHE A 196 -5.74 20.98 -18.36
CA PHE A 196 -5.43 20.27 -19.59
C PHE A 196 -4.17 19.42 -19.43
N ALA A 197 -4.20 18.21 -20.00
CA ALA A 197 -3.07 17.30 -20.08
C ALA A 197 -3.18 16.41 -21.32
N ASP A 198 -2.07 15.76 -21.70
CA ASP A 198 -2.06 14.80 -22.80
C ASP A 198 -2.64 13.44 -22.35
N GLN A 199 -2.37 13.06 -21.10
CA GLN A 199 -2.82 11.82 -20.46
C GLN A 199 -3.38 12.11 -19.06
N PHE A 200 -4.33 11.29 -18.60
CA PHE A 200 -4.96 11.39 -17.31
C PHE A 200 -4.88 10.04 -16.59
N VAL A 201 -4.60 10.04 -15.29
CA VAL A 201 -4.46 8.82 -14.47
C VAL A 201 -5.35 8.92 -13.25
N ILE A 202 -6.23 7.95 -13.05
CA ILE A 202 -7.04 7.80 -11.85
C ILE A 202 -6.28 6.95 -10.83
N THR A 203 -5.96 7.54 -9.67
CA THR A 203 -5.31 6.89 -8.52
C THR A 203 -6.05 7.20 -7.22
N THR A 204 -7.38 7.36 -7.29
CA THR A 204 -8.25 7.87 -6.23
C THR A 204 -8.57 6.85 -5.13
N GLY A 205 -7.90 5.70 -5.12
CA GLY A 205 -7.99 4.71 -4.04
C GLY A 205 -9.44 4.31 -3.70
N ALA A 206 -9.85 4.49 -2.47
CA ALA A 206 -11.19 4.13 -1.99
C ALA A 206 -12.33 4.95 -2.65
N TRP A 207 -12.00 6.09 -3.25
CA TRP A 207 -12.96 6.96 -3.95
C TRP A 207 -13.11 6.63 -5.44
N SER A 208 -12.44 5.60 -5.96
CA SER A 208 -12.46 5.30 -7.40
C SER A 208 -13.84 4.99 -7.96
N LYS A 209 -14.75 4.44 -7.16
CA LYS A 209 -16.15 4.20 -7.55
C LYS A 209 -16.89 5.49 -7.93
N HIS A 210 -16.46 6.66 -7.45
CA HIS A 210 -17.06 7.95 -7.81
C HIS A 210 -17.08 8.21 -9.32
N TRP A 211 -16.16 7.62 -10.06
CA TRP A 211 -16.06 7.79 -11.51
C TRP A 211 -16.98 6.90 -12.33
N SER A 212 -17.69 5.95 -11.69
CA SER A 212 -18.52 4.96 -12.39
C SER A 212 -19.55 5.58 -13.31
N GLU A 213 -20.30 6.57 -12.80
CA GLU A 213 -21.38 7.22 -13.58
C GLU A 213 -20.84 8.03 -14.77
N GLN A 214 -19.74 8.78 -14.56
CA GLN A 214 -19.17 9.61 -15.63
C GLN A 214 -18.49 8.81 -16.74
N LEU A 215 -18.01 7.61 -16.42
CA LEU A 215 -17.29 6.74 -17.35
C LEU A 215 -18.17 5.64 -17.93
N ASP A 216 -19.44 5.56 -17.50
CA ASP A 216 -20.37 4.48 -17.83
C ASP A 216 -19.77 3.07 -17.58
N LEU A 217 -19.10 2.92 -16.42
CA LEU A 217 -18.43 1.71 -16.00
C LEU A 217 -18.81 1.35 -14.56
N ASP A 218 -19.01 0.07 -14.27
CA ASP A 218 -19.13 -0.38 -12.88
C ASP A 218 -17.73 -0.56 -12.27
N ILE A 219 -17.26 0.44 -11.55
CA ILE A 219 -15.98 0.37 -10.82
C ILE A 219 -16.23 -0.23 -9.44
N PRO A 220 -15.98 -1.53 -9.21
CA PRO A 220 -16.40 -2.23 -7.99
C PRO A 220 -15.38 -2.05 -6.85
N VAL A 221 -14.91 -0.82 -6.64
CA VAL A 221 -13.99 -0.48 -5.54
C VAL A 221 -14.79 0.11 -4.39
N GLN A 222 -14.62 -0.48 -3.19
CA GLN A 222 -15.31 -0.06 -1.99
C GLN A 222 -14.34 0.30 -0.86
N PRO A 223 -14.68 1.29 -0.02
CA PRO A 223 -13.91 1.60 1.18
C PRO A 223 -14.09 0.50 2.23
N VAL A 224 -12.97 -0.02 2.73
CA VAL A 224 -12.95 -0.93 3.88
C VAL A 224 -12.10 -0.31 4.98
N GLN A 225 -12.74 0.09 6.08
CA GLN A 225 -12.06 0.71 7.21
C GLN A 225 -11.14 -0.28 7.91
N GLY A 226 -9.96 0.20 8.32
CA GLY A 226 -9.07 -0.50 9.23
C GLY A 226 -8.51 0.43 10.27
N GLN A 227 -8.62 0.05 11.54
CA GLN A 227 -8.09 0.82 12.67
C GLN A 227 -6.75 0.24 13.14
N MET A 228 -5.91 1.12 13.62
CA MET A 228 -4.55 0.86 14.05
C MET A 228 -4.29 1.52 15.40
N VAL A 229 -3.39 0.94 16.17
CA VAL A 229 -2.89 1.47 17.45
C VAL A 229 -1.37 1.55 17.40
N LEU A 230 -0.78 2.59 17.98
CA LEU A 230 0.65 2.80 18.07
C LEU A 230 1.09 2.81 19.52
N PHE A 231 2.04 1.95 19.84
CA PHE A 231 2.75 1.94 21.12
C PHE A 231 4.11 2.61 21.02
N LYS A 232 4.63 3.09 22.15
CA LYS A 232 6.02 3.51 22.29
C LYS A 232 6.73 2.60 23.27
N THR A 233 7.69 1.83 22.75
CA THR A 233 8.57 0.92 23.48
C THR A 233 10.01 1.43 23.39
N PRO A 234 10.99 0.85 24.10
CA PRO A 234 12.41 1.07 23.80
C PRO A 234 12.75 0.72 22.35
N GLU A 235 13.83 1.30 21.83
CA GLU A 235 14.34 0.95 20.50
C GLU A 235 14.73 -0.54 20.45
N ASN A 236 14.45 -1.19 19.33
CA ASN A 236 14.73 -2.61 19.10
C ASN A 236 14.09 -3.58 20.12
N TRP A 237 13.07 -3.14 20.85
CA TRP A 237 12.39 -3.97 21.85
C TRP A 237 11.68 -5.18 21.23
N LEU A 238 10.92 -5.00 20.14
CA LEU A 238 10.27 -6.07 19.39
C LEU A 238 11.15 -6.45 18.18
N PRO A 239 11.80 -7.63 18.17
CA PRO A 239 12.78 -7.95 17.14
C PRO A 239 12.17 -8.34 15.80
N THR A 240 10.95 -8.90 15.77
CA THR A 240 10.29 -9.40 14.55
C THR A 240 8.87 -8.88 14.43
N MET A 241 8.36 -8.81 13.20
CA MET A 241 6.93 -8.72 13.00
C MET A 241 6.25 -10.01 13.43
N CYS A 242 5.05 -9.88 14.01
CA CYS A 242 4.22 -11.00 14.44
C CYS A 242 2.83 -10.88 13.85
N MET A 243 2.22 -11.99 13.45
CA MET A 243 0.89 -12.01 12.86
C MET A 243 0.11 -13.28 13.23
N ASN A 244 -1.17 -13.09 13.47
CA ASN A 244 -2.18 -14.14 13.50
C ASN A 244 -3.39 -13.73 12.65
N LYS A 245 -4.44 -14.58 12.57
CA LYS A 245 -5.68 -14.30 11.78
C LYS A 245 -6.29 -12.93 12.07
N VAL A 246 -6.10 -12.43 13.27
CA VAL A 246 -6.80 -11.25 13.79
C VAL A 246 -5.96 -9.99 13.60
N MET A 247 -4.69 -10.02 14.03
CA MET A 247 -3.85 -8.82 14.15
C MET A 247 -2.41 -9.09 13.78
N TYR A 248 -1.66 -7.99 13.61
CA TYR A 248 -0.20 -7.97 13.45
C TYR A 248 0.44 -6.92 14.35
N LEU A 249 1.69 -7.15 14.70
CA LEU A 249 2.59 -6.20 15.37
C LEU A 249 3.77 -5.93 14.45
N ILE A 250 4.10 -4.66 14.26
CA ILE A 250 5.15 -4.22 13.33
C ILE A 250 6.10 -3.29 14.08
N PRO A 251 7.34 -3.70 14.36
CA PRO A 251 8.33 -2.86 15.00
C PRO A 251 8.86 -1.78 14.06
N ARG A 252 9.21 -0.63 14.64
CA ARG A 252 9.91 0.48 13.97
C ARG A 252 11.26 0.72 14.62
N LEU A 253 12.22 1.27 13.86
CA LEU A 253 13.59 1.51 14.32
C LEU A 253 13.65 2.37 15.59
N ASP A 254 12.73 3.32 15.73
CA ASP A 254 12.68 4.25 16.86
C ASP A 254 11.89 3.71 18.06
N GLY A 255 11.60 2.43 18.11
CA GLY A 255 10.87 1.78 19.19
C GLY A 255 9.36 1.95 19.16
N HIS A 256 8.78 2.53 18.09
CA HIS A 256 7.34 2.42 17.92
C HIS A 256 6.94 1.01 17.48
N VAL A 257 5.80 0.52 17.98
CA VAL A 257 5.17 -0.72 17.53
C VAL A 257 3.77 -0.40 17.01
N VAL A 258 3.55 -0.65 15.71
CA VAL A 258 2.25 -0.49 15.05
C VAL A 258 1.46 -1.79 15.20
N CYS A 259 0.26 -1.70 15.76
CA CYS A 259 -0.64 -2.83 15.99
C CYS A 259 -1.93 -2.66 15.18
N GLY A 260 -2.39 -3.71 14.55
CA GLY A 260 -3.62 -3.72 13.76
C GLY A 260 -3.80 -5.01 12.98
N SER A 261 -4.80 -5.09 12.15
CA SER A 261 -5.79 -4.05 11.89
C SER A 261 -7.19 -4.63 11.87
N SER A 262 -8.15 -3.85 12.32
CA SER A 262 -9.55 -4.19 12.15
C SER A 262 -9.97 -4.18 10.66
N MET A 263 -11.17 -4.69 10.40
CA MET A 263 -11.79 -4.68 9.08
C MET A 263 -13.30 -4.45 9.24
N ALA A 264 -13.80 -3.32 8.74
CA ALA A 264 -15.21 -2.95 8.84
C ALA A 264 -15.71 -2.24 7.58
N ASN A 265 -16.97 -2.54 7.21
CA ASN A 265 -17.67 -1.88 6.12
C ASN A 265 -18.55 -0.76 6.71
N CYS A 266 -18.00 0.43 6.86
CA CYS A 266 -18.68 1.60 7.41
C CYS A 266 -18.63 2.82 6.46
N GLY A 267 -18.58 2.55 5.14
CA GLY A 267 -18.49 3.61 4.14
C GLY A 267 -17.18 4.41 4.27
N PHE A 268 -17.28 5.72 4.22
CA PHE A 268 -16.12 6.61 4.28
C PHE A 268 -15.80 7.11 5.70
N ASP A 269 -16.39 6.51 6.74
CA ASP A 269 -16.06 6.86 8.12
C ASP A 269 -14.63 6.42 8.48
N THR A 270 -13.84 7.36 9.00
CA THR A 270 -12.45 7.14 9.48
C THR A 270 -12.32 7.37 10.98
N THR A 271 -13.42 7.38 11.73
CA THR A 271 -13.43 7.58 13.18
C THR A 271 -12.97 6.30 13.89
N PRO A 272 -11.90 6.34 14.68
CA PRO A 272 -11.51 5.20 15.52
C PRO A 272 -12.47 5.04 16.69
N THR A 273 -12.69 3.80 17.15
CA THR A 273 -13.59 3.49 18.26
C THR A 273 -12.88 2.79 19.41
N ALA A 274 -13.32 3.04 20.64
CA ALA A 274 -12.79 2.39 21.84
C ALA A 274 -12.99 0.86 21.82
N ALA A 275 -14.13 0.38 21.30
CA ALA A 275 -14.42 -1.05 21.17
C ALA A 275 -13.43 -1.76 20.26
N THR A 276 -13.13 -1.16 19.08
CA THR A 276 -12.13 -1.71 18.15
C THR A 276 -10.73 -1.64 18.75
N GLN A 277 -10.39 -0.57 19.47
CA GLN A 277 -9.12 -0.49 20.19
C GLN A 277 -8.96 -1.66 21.15
N GLN A 278 -9.96 -1.94 21.99
CA GLN A 278 -9.92 -3.07 22.92
C GLN A 278 -9.72 -4.41 22.22
N THR A 279 -10.36 -4.61 21.06
CA THR A 279 -10.18 -5.84 20.25
C THR A 279 -8.74 -5.97 19.76
N ILE A 280 -8.15 -4.87 19.27
CA ILE A 280 -6.74 -4.84 18.84
C ILE A 280 -5.82 -5.15 20.00
N LEU A 281 -6.00 -4.48 21.14
CA LEU A 281 -5.17 -4.65 22.33
C LEU A 281 -5.19 -6.08 22.84
N LYS A 282 -6.39 -6.67 22.95
CA LYS A 282 -6.55 -8.07 23.39
C LYS A 282 -5.73 -9.02 22.52
N ALA A 283 -5.89 -8.95 21.20
CA ALA A 283 -5.18 -9.85 20.28
C ALA A 283 -3.65 -9.61 20.26
N CYS A 284 -3.21 -8.37 20.45
CA CYS A 284 -1.78 -8.05 20.53
C CYS A 284 -1.15 -8.56 21.84
N PHE A 285 -1.84 -8.41 22.95
CA PHE A 285 -1.36 -8.91 24.25
C PHE A 285 -1.41 -10.43 24.37
N GLU A 286 -2.27 -11.10 23.60
CA GLU A 286 -2.24 -12.57 23.44
C GLU A 286 -0.95 -13.04 22.76
N MET A 287 -0.39 -12.26 21.81
CA MET A 287 0.88 -12.59 21.15
C MET A 287 2.10 -12.15 21.96
N VAL A 288 2.08 -10.92 22.48
CA VAL A 288 3.19 -10.26 23.19
C VAL A 288 2.65 -9.58 24.46
N PRO A 289 2.50 -10.32 25.58
CA PRO A 289 1.87 -9.79 26.80
C PRO A 289 2.56 -8.57 27.40
N GLU A 290 3.87 -8.52 27.33
CA GLU A 290 4.69 -7.43 27.88
C GLU A 290 4.41 -6.07 27.18
N LEU A 291 3.81 -6.06 25.98
CA LEU A 291 3.40 -4.84 25.31
C LEU A 291 2.40 -4.01 26.13
N ALA A 292 1.64 -4.66 27.03
CA ALA A 292 0.69 -4.01 27.93
C ALA A 292 1.32 -3.01 28.91
N ALA A 293 2.64 -3.12 29.16
CA ALA A 293 3.37 -2.21 30.03
C ALA A 293 3.71 -0.87 29.37
N PHE A 294 3.53 -0.73 28.08
CA PHE A 294 3.93 0.47 27.32
C PHE A 294 2.77 1.37 26.96
N PRO A 295 3.00 2.69 26.86
CA PRO A 295 1.94 3.64 26.54
C PRO A 295 1.47 3.54 25.08
N ILE A 296 0.17 3.68 24.90
CA ILE A 296 -0.45 3.94 23.59
C ILE A 296 -0.27 5.42 23.29
N VAL A 297 0.36 5.73 22.14
CA VAL A 297 0.62 7.12 21.74
C VAL A 297 -0.29 7.62 20.64
N LYS A 298 -0.94 6.72 19.88
CA LYS A 298 -1.89 7.09 18.82
C LYS A 298 -2.84 5.95 18.46
N GLN A 299 -4.06 6.33 18.05
CA GLN A 299 -5.02 5.48 17.36
C GLN A 299 -5.53 6.21 16.11
N TRP A 300 -5.74 5.50 15.01
CA TRP A 300 -6.30 6.06 13.77
C TRP A 300 -7.01 5.00 12.95
N ALA A 301 -7.73 5.45 11.93
CA ALA A 301 -8.34 4.59 10.92
C ALA A 301 -7.96 5.05 9.51
N GLY A 302 -8.05 4.13 8.56
CA GLY A 302 -7.87 4.40 7.14
C GLY A 302 -8.80 3.53 6.28
N LEU A 303 -9.01 3.94 5.04
CA LEU A 303 -9.95 3.29 4.11
C LEU A 303 -9.18 2.55 3.02
N ARG A 304 -9.18 1.23 3.07
CA ARG A 304 -8.58 0.40 2.03
C ARG A 304 -9.45 0.40 0.77
N PRO A 305 -8.86 0.57 -0.43
CA PRO A 305 -9.58 0.49 -1.70
C PRO A 305 -9.83 -0.97 -2.10
N SER A 306 -10.91 -1.57 -1.64
CA SER A 306 -11.21 -2.98 -1.87
C SER A 306 -11.74 -3.21 -3.28
N SER A 307 -10.96 -3.91 -4.12
CA SER A 307 -11.45 -4.56 -5.34
C SER A 307 -11.98 -5.97 -5.00
N PRO A 308 -12.85 -6.58 -5.82
CA PRO A 308 -13.51 -7.85 -5.51
C PRO A 308 -12.54 -9.01 -5.23
N THR A 309 -11.41 -9.06 -5.93
CA THR A 309 -10.41 -10.13 -5.82
C THR A 309 -9.12 -9.70 -5.14
N GLY A 310 -8.98 -8.40 -4.80
CA GLY A 310 -7.73 -7.80 -4.34
C GLY A 310 -6.73 -7.48 -5.46
N VAL A 311 -7.03 -7.88 -6.72
CA VAL A 311 -6.22 -7.53 -7.90
C VAL A 311 -6.52 -6.09 -8.29
N PRO A 312 -5.51 -5.21 -8.39
CA PRO A 312 -5.73 -3.81 -8.78
C PRO A 312 -6.07 -3.67 -10.27
N TYR A 313 -6.63 -2.52 -10.62
CA TYR A 313 -6.87 -2.10 -12.00
C TYR A 313 -5.71 -1.21 -12.45
N ILE A 314 -4.93 -1.68 -13.43
CA ILE A 314 -3.75 -0.98 -13.95
C ILE A 314 -3.79 -1.03 -15.47
N GLY A 315 -3.89 0.12 -16.12
CA GLY A 315 -3.91 0.18 -17.58
C GLY A 315 -4.87 1.22 -18.13
N LYS A 316 -5.06 1.20 -19.45
CA LYS A 316 -5.94 2.11 -20.15
C LYS A 316 -7.41 1.80 -19.84
N MET A 317 -8.20 2.83 -19.56
CA MET A 317 -9.65 2.70 -19.35
C MET A 317 -10.35 2.29 -20.65
N PRO A 318 -11.41 1.46 -20.54
CA PRO A 318 -12.21 1.09 -21.72
C PRO A 318 -12.73 2.31 -22.49
N GLU A 319 -12.81 2.21 -23.79
CA GLU A 319 -13.34 3.23 -24.70
C GLU A 319 -12.70 4.64 -24.61
N LEU A 320 -11.57 4.78 -23.87
CA LEU A 320 -10.90 6.05 -23.63
C LEU A 320 -9.41 6.00 -24.02
N ASP A 321 -8.99 6.87 -24.94
CA ASP A 321 -7.64 6.82 -25.53
C ASP A 321 -6.53 7.30 -24.58
N ASN A 322 -6.85 8.19 -23.63
CA ASN A 322 -5.88 8.89 -22.81
C ASN A 322 -6.23 8.91 -21.31
N LEU A 323 -7.12 8.02 -20.87
CA LEU A 323 -7.43 7.84 -19.44
C LEU A 323 -6.93 6.48 -18.96
N TRP A 324 -6.27 6.48 -17.82
CA TRP A 324 -5.59 5.33 -17.25
C TRP A 324 -6.02 5.09 -15.80
N ALA A 325 -6.00 3.82 -15.38
CA ALA A 325 -6.27 3.39 -14.02
C ALA A 325 -4.99 2.94 -13.31
N ASN A 326 -4.89 3.23 -12.02
CA ASN A 326 -3.98 2.59 -11.08
C ASN A 326 -4.60 2.64 -9.67
N PHE A 327 -5.60 1.79 -9.42
CA PHE A 327 -6.38 1.78 -8.19
C PHE A 327 -6.87 0.36 -7.81
N GLY A 328 -7.51 0.23 -6.63
CA GLY A 328 -8.14 -1.03 -6.22
C GLY A 328 -7.18 -2.05 -5.58
N HIS A 329 -6.08 -1.60 -4.98
CA HIS A 329 -5.02 -2.45 -4.40
C HIS A 329 -5.38 -3.11 -3.06
N PHE A 330 -6.54 -2.83 -2.50
CA PHE A 330 -7.04 -3.35 -1.23
C PHE A 330 -6.01 -3.24 -0.10
N ARG A 331 -5.62 -4.37 0.52
CA ARG A 331 -4.70 -4.44 1.67
C ARG A 331 -3.22 -4.35 1.26
N ASN A 332 -2.93 -4.51 -0.03
CA ASN A 332 -1.59 -4.74 -0.56
C ASN A 332 -1.01 -3.52 -1.30
N GLY A 333 -1.66 -2.34 -1.18
CA GLY A 333 -1.26 -1.15 -1.93
C GLY A 333 0.19 -0.71 -1.69
N LEU A 334 0.74 -0.91 -0.50
CA LEU A 334 2.14 -0.60 -0.22
C LEU A 334 3.07 -1.59 -0.93
N CYS A 335 2.90 -2.89 -0.74
CA CYS A 335 3.80 -3.86 -1.34
C CYS A 335 3.68 -3.95 -2.87
N MET A 336 2.50 -3.66 -3.45
CA MET A 336 2.30 -3.66 -4.91
C MET A 336 2.58 -2.30 -5.58
N GLY A 337 2.53 -1.21 -4.82
CA GLY A 337 2.55 0.17 -5.35
C GLY A 337 3.69 0.47 -6.33
N PRO A 338 4.96 0.14 -6.02
CA PRO A 338 6.07 0.40 -6.93
C PRO A 338 5.94 -0.32 -8.28
N ALA A 339 5.62 -1.62 -8.25
CA ALA A 339 5.45 -2.42 -9.47
C ALA A 339 4.23 -1.97 -10.30
N SER A 340 3.12 -1.61 -9.63
CA SER A 340 1.92 -1.06 -10.28
C SER A 340 2.23 0.24 -11.02
N ALA A 341 2.99 1.12 -10.41
CA ALA A 341 3.39 2.39 -11.00
C ALA A 341 4.35 2.18 -12.19
N ARG A 342 5.34 1.28 -12.03
CA ARG A 342 6.26 0.93 -13.13
C ARG A 342 5.53 0.32 -14.30
N LEU A 343 4.60 -0.61 -14.06
CA LEU A 343 3.76 -1.20 -15.09
C LEU A 343 2.92 -0.14 -15.81
N LEU A 344 2.25 0.73 -15.07
CA LEU A 344 1.46 1.82 -15.64
C LEU A 344 2.30 2.74 -16.53
N ARG A 345 3.48 3.17 -16.04
CA ARG A 345 4.42 4.00 -16.83
C ARG A 345 4.81 3.31 -18.14
N GLN A 346 5.14 2.01 -18.08
CA GLN A 346 5.52 1.22 -19.26
C GLN A 346 4.38 1.17 -20.27
N LEU A 347 3.14 0.99 -19.82
CA LEU A 347 1.96 0.99 -20.68
C LEU A 347 1.72 2.36 -21.32
N ILE A 348 1.76 3.46 -20.56
CA ILE A 348 1.59 4.83 -21.06
C ILE A 348 2.65 5.17 -22.12
N LEU A 349 3.90 4.79 -21.87
CA LEU A 349 5.05 5.10 -22.74
C LEU A 349 5.29 4.04 -23.82
N LYS A 350 4.45 3.01 -23.91
CA LYS A 350 4.57 1.89 -24.87
C LYS A 350 5.95 1.21 -24.79
N GLN A 351 6.43 0.97 -23.59
CA GLN A 351 7.69 0.29 -23.31
C GLN A 351 7.44 -1.20 -22.99
N PRO A 352 8.47 -2.07 -23.06
CA PRO A 352 8.35 -3.44 -22.56
C PRO A 352 7.92 -3.47 -21.10
N THR A 353 6.93 -4.30 -20.78
CA THR A 353 6.33 -4.36 -19.44
C THR A 353 7.09 -5.28 -18.50
N LEU A 354 7.15 -4.92 -17.22
CA LEU A 354 7.78 -5.69 -16.14
C LEU A 354 7.15 -7.09 -15.99
N LEU A 355 5.86 -7.20 -16.27
CA LEU A 355 5.05 -8.43 -16.22
C LEU A 355 3.86 -8.30 -17.17
N ASP A 356 3.18 -9.43 -17.43
CA ASP A 356 1.98 -9.45 -18.28
C ASP A 356 0.86 -8.57 -17.67
N PRO A 357 0.39 -7.53 -18.37
CA PRO A 357 -0.62 -6.62 -17.85
C PRO A 357 -2.05 -7.18 -17.88
N THR A 358 -2.29 -8.31 -18.54
CA THR A 358 -3.63 -8.84 -18.82
C THR A 358 -4.50 -8.98 -17.58
N ALA A 359 -3.94 -9.52 -16.50
CA ALA A 359 -4.66 -9.72 -15.23
C ALA A 359 -5.08 -8.40 -14.54
N PHE A 360 -4.46 -7.28 -14.90
CA PHE A 360 -4.71 -5.97 -14.29
C PHE A 360 -5.53 -5.02 -15.16
N CYS A 361 -5.78 -5.41 -16.41
CA CYS A 361 -6.41 -4.56 -17.41
C CYS A 361 -7.80 -4.10 -16.95
N PRO A 362 -8.10 -2.77 -17.04
CA PRO A 362 -9.42 -2.25 -16.70
C PRO A 362 -10.57 -2.76 -17.59
N THR A 363 -10.31 -3.41 -18.71
CA THR A 363 -11.35 -4.04 -19.55
C THR A 363 -12.14 -5.14 -18.85
N ARG A 364 -11.73 -5.55 -17.64
CA ARG A 364 -12.49 -6.45 -16.76
C ARG A 364 -13.50 -5.71 -15.84
N LEU A 365 -13.66 -4.39 -16.01
CA LEU A 365 -14.70 -3.56 -15.37
C LEU A 365 -16.04 -3.76 -16.02
#